data_c953402e174e7059a5a7b21af9680597
#
_entry.id   c953402e174e7059a5a7b21af9680597
#
_cell.length_a   1.000
_cell.length_b   1.000
_cell.length_c   1.000
_cell.angle_alpha   90.00
_cell.angle_beta   90.00
_cell.angle_gamma   90.00
#
_symmetry.space_group_name_H-M   'P 1'
#
loop_
_entity.id
_entity.type
_entity.pdbx_description
1 polymer ?
#
loop_
_entity_poly.entity_id
_entity_poly.type
_entity_poly.pdbx_seq_one_letter_code
_entity_poly.pdbx_strand_id
1 'polypeptide(L)'
;MFYVHLLILYMIQSLPGIKEIKILPCAGLPQHAMAKCVRDIPVGINCAASLLDIFPEHSLELESKYENGGYYESLTLKFLTTTRIPNARKMALVVTDVEGENYLIGTKERPYPVIEYTREISGTNRVYDVKVTFSGKRALIPCAI
;
A
#
# COMPACT_ATOMS: atom_id res chain seq x y z
N MET A 1 -8.31 22.81 21.41
CA MET A 1 -8.71 21.43 21.74
C MET A 1 -9.24 20.72 20.53
N PHE A 2 -10.23 21.27 19.92
CA PHE A 2 -10.83 20.71 18.72
C PHE A 2 -9.85 20.54 17.59
N TYR A 3 -8.97 21.51 17.40
CA TYR A 3 -7.97 21.47 16.33
C TYR A 3 -6.95 20.37 16.50
N VAL A 4 -6.51 20.13 17.71
CA VAL A 4 -5.54 19.07 18.01
C VAL A 4 -6.15 17.72 17.65
N HIS A 5 -7.41 17.53 17.96
CA HIS A 5 -8.11 16.28 17.65
C HIS A 5 -8.22 16.05 16.15
N LEU A 6 -8.59 17.10 15.40
CA LEU A 6 -8.66 17.03 13.95
C LEU A 6 -7.31 16.76 13.31
N LEU A 7 -6.26 17.39 13.81
CA LEU A 7 -4.91 17.17 13.30
C LEU A 7 -4.48 15.71 13.48
N ILE A 8 -4.79 15.12 14.62
CA ILE A 8 -4.48 13.71 14.87
C ILE A 8 -5.23 12.81 13.87
N LEU A 9 -6.49 13.11 13.59
CA LEU A 9 -7.27 12.35 12.63
C LEU A 9 -6.74 12.47 11.21
N TYR A 10 -6.17 13.62 10.86
CA TYR A 10 -5.54 13.79 9.54
C TYR A 10 -4.17 13.14 9.45
N MET A 11 -3.45 13.01 10.56
CA MET A 11 -2.10 12.49 10.56
C MET A 11 -2.05 10.97 10.54
N ILE A 12 -3.04 10.32 11.14
CA ILE A 12 -3.08 8.85 11.24
C ILE A 12 -4.42 8.36 10.72
N GLN A 13 -4.37 7.57 9.65
CA GLN A 13 -5.56 6.96 9.07
C GLN A 13 -5.33 5.47 8.87
N SER A 14 -6.40 4.70 8.98
CA SER A 14 -6.38 3.28 8.67
C SER A 14 -7.58 2.95 7.80
N LEU A 15 -7.42 1.96 6.92
CA LEU A 15 -8.55 1.47 6.15
C LEU A 15 -9.49 0.68 7.07
N PRO A 16 -10.82 0.77 6.84
CA PRO A 16 -11.80 0.06 7.66
C PRO A 16 -11.65 -1.47 7.62
N GLY A 17 -11.03 -1.99 6.59
CA GLY A 17 -10.74 -3.40 6.45
C GLY A 17 -10.22 -3.68 5.08
N ILE A 18 -9.40 -4.72 4.94
CA ILE A 18 -8.80 -5.13 3.67
C ILE A 18 -9.46 -6.42 3.24
N LYS A 19 -10.02 -6.43 2.03
CA LYS A 19 -10.64 -7.60 1.44
C LYS A 19 -9.64 -8.42 0.64
N GLU A 20 -8.81 -7.76 -0.16
CA GLU A 20 -7.85 -8.41 -1.05
C GLU A 20 -6.56 -7.61 -1.15
N ILE A 21 -5.47 -8.33 -1.39
CA ILE A 21 -4.18 -7.73 -1.74
C ILE A 21 -3.69 -8.43 -3.00
N LYS A 22 -3.34 -7.64 -4.00
CA LYS A 22 -2.74 -8.13 -5.24
C LYS A 22 -1.35 -7.55 -5.37
N ILE A 23 -0.45 -8.29 -6.00
CA ILE A 23 0.92 -7.85 -6.24
C ILE A 23 1.19 -7.79 -7.74
N LEU A 24 1.95 -6.78 -8.16
CA LEU A 24 2.28 -6.57 -9.56
C LEU A 24 3.64 -5.86 -9.66
N PRO A 25 4.34 -6.00 -10.80
CA PRO A 25 5.61 -5.30 -10.95
C PRO A 25 5.40 -3.80 -11.16
N CYS A 26 6.24 -2.98 -10.54
CA CYS A 26 6.20 -1.53 -10.72
C CYS A 26 6.38 -1.12 -12.19
N ALA A 27 7.16 -1.89 -12.94
CA ALA A 27 7.40 -1.62 -14.36
C ALA A 27 6.13 -1.64 -15.21
N GLY A 28 5.10 -2.37 -14.76
CA GLY A 28 3.81 -2.44 -15.46
C GLY A 28 2.87 -1.29 -15.15
N LEU A 29 3.24 -0.39 -14.25
CA LEU A 29 2.39 0.73 -13.85
C LEU A 29 2.47 1.87 -14.85
N PRO A 30 1.43 2.71 -14.94
CA PRO A 30 1.47 3.90 -15.78
C PRO A 30 2.47 4.92 -15.24
N GLN A 31 3.05 5.71 -16.15
CA GLN A 31 3.93 6.79 -15.76
C GLN A 31 3.14 7.90 -15.07
N HIS A 32 3.83 8.63 -14.18
CA HIS A 32 3.27 9.81 -13.52
C HIS A 32 2.02 9.53 -12.68
N ALA A 33 1.91 8.34 -12.13
CA ALA A 33 0.77 7.97 -11.28
C ALA A 33 0.62 8.91 -10.09
N MET A 34 1.74 9.30 -9.47
CA MET A 34 1.72 10.21 -8.33
C MET A 34 1.20 11.60 -8.74
N ALA A 35 1.67 12.12 -9.87
CA ALA A 35 1.21 13.43 -10.36
C ALA A 35 -0.28 13.39 -10.72
N LYS A 36 -0.74 12.31 -11.33
CA LYS A 36 -2.17 12.12 -11.62
C LYS A 36 -2.99 12.09 -10.36
N CYS A 37 -2.55 11.36 -9.35
CA CYS A 37 -3.24 11.25 -8.07
C CYS A 37 -3.38 12.62 -7.38
N VAL A 38 -2.30 13.41 -7.36
CA VAL A 38 -2.31 14.73 -6.75
C VAL A 38 -3.28 15.68 -7.48
N ARG A 39 -3.52 15.45 -8.77
CA ARG A 39 -4.44 16.24 -9.59
C ARG A 39 -5.84 15.61 -9.68
N ASP A 40 -6.13 14.63 -8.85
CA ASP A 40 -7.39 13.90 -8.85
C ASP A 40 -7.73 13.21 -10.17
N ILE A 41 -6.70 12.82 -10.91
CA ILE A 41 -6.88 12.06 -12.14
C ILE A 41 -6.84 10.57 -11.81
N PRO A 42 -7.85 9.79 -12.20
CA PRO A 42 -7.87 8.34 -11.91
C PRO A 42 -6.66 7.65 -12.52
N VAL A 43 -6.10 6.70 -11.77
CA VAL A 43 -4.98 5.87 -12.22
C VAL A 43 -5.53 4.53 -12.68
N GLY A 44 -5.37 4.23 -13.98
CA GLY A 44 -5.76 2.94 -14.54
C GLY A 44 -4.58 1.97 -14.54
N ILE A 45 -4.86 0.71 -14.20
CA ILE A 45 -3.86 -0.35 -14.16
C ILE A 45 -4.22 -1.39 -15.21
N ASN A 46 -3.35 -1.58 -16.18
CA ASN A 46 -3.57 -2.50 -17.31
C ASN A 46 -2.69 -3.74 -17.28
N CYS A 47 -1.82 -3.88 -16.28
CA CYS A 47 -0.97 -5.06 -16.17
C CYS A 47 -1.63 -6.12 -15.30
N ALA A 48 -1.19 -7.37 -15.49
CA ALA A 48 -1.68 -8.49 -14.71
C ALA A 48 -1.18 -8.38 -13.26
N ALA A 49 -2.09 -8.60 -12.32
CA ALA A 49 -1.78 -8.62 -10.91
C ALA A 49 -2.12 -10.00 -10.33
N SER A 50 -1.28 -10.47 -9.42
CA SER A 50 -1.47 -11.76 -8.77
C SER A 50 -2.11 -11.58 -7.41
N LEU A 51 -3.20 -12.30 -7.16
CA LEU A 51 -3.90 -12.26 -5.89
C LEU A 51 -3.07 -13.00 -4.83
N LEU A 52 -2.90 -12.37 -3.68
CA LEU A 52 -2.29 -12.99 -2.51
C LEU A 52 -3.37 -13.48 -1.57
N ASP A 53 -3.13 -14.63 -0.94
CA ASP A 53 -3.96 -15.06 0.18
C ASP A 53 -3.54 -14.28 1.42
N ILE A 54 -4.52 -13.77 2.16
CA ILE A 54 -4.24 -13.03 3.40
C ILE A 54 -5.08 -13.62 4.54
N PHE A 55 -4.48 -13.62 5.72
CA PHE A 55 -5.17 -14.02 6.94
C PHE A 55 -5.88 -12.82 7.57
N PRO A 56 -6.81 -13.08 8.51
CA PRO A 56 -7.51 -11.99 9.20
C PRO A 56 -6.59 -10.99 9.91
N GLU A 57 -5.43 -11.44 10.36
CA GLU A 57 -4.46 -10.59 11.03
C GLU A 57 -3.73 -9.71 9.99
N HIS A 58 -4.23 -8.52 9.80
CA HIS A 58 -3.59 -7.53 8.94
C HIS A 58 -3.88 -6.13 9.46
N SER A 59 -3.01 -5.19 9.11
CA SER A 59 -3.20 -3.78 9.44
C SER A 59 -2.60 -2.91 8.37
N LEU A 60 -3.24 -1.78 8.13
CA LEU A 60 -2.71 -0.75 7.25
C LEU A 60 -2.82 0.59 7.97
N GLU A 61 -1.68 1.25 8.15
CA GLU A 61 -1.61 2.55 8.79
C GLU A 61 -1.07 3.57 7.80
N LEU A 62 -1.72 4.70 7.73
CA LEU A 62 -1.32 5.82 6.91
C LEU A 62 -1.08 7.02 7.81
N GLU A 63 0.13 7.56 7.76
CA GLU A 63 0.51 8.73 8.51
C GLU A 63 0.78 9.88 7.54
N SER A 64 0.19 11.03 7.82
CA SER A 64 0.37 12.23 7.03
C SER A 64 1.09 13.28 7.85
N LYS A 65 2.00 14.01 7.21
CA LYS A 65 2.67 15.11 7.88
C LYS A 65 3.12 16.19 6.90
N TYR A 66 3.32 17.38 7.45
CA TYR A 66 3.87 18.51 6.72
C TYR A 66 5.27 18.79 7.22
N GLU A 67 6.25 18.75 6.32
CA GLU A 67 7.64 19.07 6.63
C GLU A 67 8.18 20.02 5.58
N ASN A 68 8.89 21.05 6.00
CA ASN A 68 9.55 22.00 5.11
C ASN A 68 8.61 22.54 4.03
N GLY A 69 7.35 22.80 4.41
CA GLY A 69 6.37 23.35 3.48
C GLY A 69 5.77 22.32 2.52
N GLY A 70 6.07 21.04 2.67
CA GLY A 70 5.55 19.99 1.82
C GLY A 70 4.66 19.00 2.53
N TYR A 71 3.65 18.50 1.84
CA TYR A 71 2.79 17.42 2.32
C TYR A 71 3.43 16.07 1.99
N TYR A 72 3.32 15.13 2.93
CA TYR A 72 4.02 13.87 2.85
C TYR A 72 3.22 12.79 3.55
N GLU A 73 3.15 11.63 2.94
CA GLU A 73 2.46 10.47 3.52
C GLU A 73 3.41 9.29 3.66
N SER A 74 3.27 8.56 4.75
CA SER A 74 3.98 7.30 5.00
C SER A 74 2.98 6.22 5.31
N LEU A 75 3.19 5.06 4.72
CA LEU A 75 2.29 3.91 4.85
C LEU A 75 3.04 2.71 5.38
N THR A 76 2.39 1.99 6.28
CA THR A 76 2.87 0.68 6.76
C THR A 76 1.73 -0.31 6.64
N LEU A 77 1.94 -1.35 5.85
CA LEU A 77 1.00 -2.45 5.68
C LEU A 77 1.64 -3.73 6.22
N LYS A 78 0.92 -4.43 7.10
CA LYS A 78 1.36 -5.71 7.64
C LYS A 78 0.29 -6.75 7.39
N PHE A 79 0.70 -7.93 6.94
CA PHE A 79 -0.21 -9.02 6.71
C PHE A 79 0.52 -10.35 6.73
N LEU A 80 -0.25 -11.42 6.92
CA LEU A 80 0.25 -12.78 6.84
C LEU A 80 -0.22 -13.41 5.54
N THR A 81 0.66 -14.14 4.87
CA THR A 81 0.33 -14.83 3.63
C THR A 81 1.06 -16.16 3.56
N THR A 82 0.50 -17.13 2.84
CA THR A 82 1.19 -18.39 2.55
C THR A 82 2.01 -18.29 1.27
N THR A 83 1.80 -17.26 0.48
CA THR A 83 2.48 -17.07 -0.80
C THR A 83 3.80 -16.35 -0.61
N ARG A 84 4.89 -16.96 -1.05
CA ARG A 84 6.19 -16.29 -1.08
C ARG A 84 6.19 -15.29 -2.23
N ILE A 85 6.58 -14.05 -1.94
CA ILE A 85 6.67 -13.00 -2.96
C ILE A 85 8.08 -13.04 -3.54
N PRO A 86 8.26 -13.54 -4.80
CA PRO A 86 9.57 -13.55 -5.42
C PRO A 86 9.95 -12.12 -5.84
N ASN A 87 11.25 -11.81 -5.80
CA ASN A 87 11.75 -10.51 -6.24
C ASN A 87 10.98 -9.35 -5.66
N ALA A 88 10.94 -9.27 -4.33
CA ALA A 88 10.17 -8.23 -3.62
C ALA A 88 10.64 -6.81 -3.93
N ARG A 89 11.72 -6.65 -4.69
CA ARG A 89 12.16 -5.35 -5.17
C ARG A 89 11.34 -4.93 -6.38
N LYS A 90 11.00 -3.65 -6.46
CA LYS A 90 10.26 -3.07 -7.59
C LYS A 90 8.89 -3.71 -7.81
N MET A 91 8.29 -4.15 -6.73
CA MET A 91 6.91 -4.65 -6.77
C MET A 91 5.98 -3.63 -6.12
N ALA A 92 4.79 -3.54 -6.68
CA ALA A 92 3.73 -2.71 -6.14
C ALA A 92 2.58 -3.58 -5.68
N LEU A 93 1.68 -3.01 -4.90
CA LEU A 93 0.52 -3.73 -4.39
C LEU A 93 -0.75 -2.95 -4.72
N VAL A 94 -1.83 -3.68 -4.92
CA VAL A 94 -3.18 -3.11 -4.98
C VAL A 94 -3.96 -3.70 -3.83
N VAL A 95 -4.45 -2.82 -2.97
CA VAL A 95 -5.24 -3.20 -1.81
C VAL A 95 -6.69 -2.84 -2.09
N THR A 96 -7.58 -3.80 -1.93
CA THR A 96 -9.02 -3.58 -2.05
C THR A 96 -9.62 -3.64 -0.66
N ASP A 97 -10.35 -2.59 -0.27
CA ASP A 97 -11.00 -2.56 1.02
C ASP A 97 -12.35 -3.30 0.98
N VAL A 98 -12.99 -3.39 2.15
CA VAL A 98 -14.27 -4.11 2.27
C VAL A 98 -15.41 -3.40 1.53
N GLU A 99 -15.23 -2.16 1.15
CA GLU A 99 -16.22 -1.40 0.38
C GLU A 99 -16.00 -1.54 -1.13
N GLY A 100 -14.95 -2.24 -1.56
CA GLY A 100 -14.65 -2.46 -2.95
C GLY A 100 -13.75 -1.40 -3.59
N GLU A 101 -13.25 -0.45 -2.81
CA GLU A 101 -12.33 0.57 -3.31
C GLU A 101 -10.93 0.01 -3.46
N ASN A 102 -10.27 0.35 -4.56
CA ASN A 102 -8.92 -0.11 -4.88
C ASN A 102 -7.92 1.00 -4.65
N TYR A 103 -6.81 0.65 -4.01
CA TYR A 103 -5.72 1.58 -3.75
C TYR A 103 -4.41 0.97 -4.20
N LEU A 104 -3.61 1.75 -4.92
CA LEU A 104 -2.29 1.36 -5.38
C LEU A 104 -1.24 1.82 -4.37
N ILE A 105 -0.34 0.91 -4.01
CA ILE A 105 0.84 1.21 -3.19
C ILE A 105 2.05 1.00 -4.08
N GLY A 106 2.69 2.09 -4.46
CA GLY A 106 3.86 2.07 -5.32
C GLY A 106 3.65 2.81 -6.62
N THR A 107 4.75 3.10 -7.29
CA THR A 107 4.77 3.83 -8.55
C THR A 107 5.80 3.20 -9.48
N LYS A 108 5.72 3.53 -10.77
CA LYS A 108 6.69 3.06 -11.75
C LYS A 108 8.07 3.65 -11.49
N GLU A 109 8.11 4.87 -11.00
CA GLU A 109 9.33 5.60 -10.67
C GLU A 109 9.74 5.35 -9.23
N ARG A 110 11.01 5.60 -8.92
CA ARG A 110 11.51 5.53 -7.55
C ARG A 110 10.88 6.64 -6.68
N PRO A 111 10.72 6.44 -5.37
CA PRO A 111 11.08 5.23 -4.61
C PRO A 111 10.04 4.12 -4.78
N TYR A 112 10.50 2.87 -4.72
CA TYR A 112 9.62 1.70 -4.74
C TYR A 112 9.20 1.32 -3.32
N PRO A 113 8.06 0.63 -3.14
CA PRO A 113 7.71 0.10 -1.83
C PRO A 113 8.77 -0.88 -1.34
N VAL A 114 9.01 -0.85 -0.04
CA VAL A 114 9.92 -1.80 0.60
C VAL A 114 9.08 -2.93 1.18
N ILE A 115 9.33 -4.15 0.70
CA ILE A 115 8.61 -5.34 1.13
C ILE A 115 9.59 -6.23 1.90
N GLU A 116 9.29 -6.48 3.16
CA GLU A 116 10.15 -7.27 4.04
C GLU A 116 9.37 -8.42 4.65
N TYR A 117 10.01 -9.57 4.75
CA TYR A 117 9.50 -10.65 5.55
C TYR A 117 10.05 -10.44 6.96
N THR A 118 9.17 -10.06 7.90
CA THR A 118 9.60 -9.85 9.28
C THR A 118 9.81 -11.16 10.01
N ARG A 119 9.07 -12.19 9.60
CA ARG A 119 9.17 -13.52 10.21
C ARG A 119 8.56 -14.55 9.28
N GLU A 120 9.19 -15.71 9.21
CA GLU A 120 8.62 -16.90 8.59
C GLU A 120 8.16 -17.84 9.70
N ILE A 121 6.87 -18.16 9.70
CA ILE A 121 6.29 -19.09 10.66
C ILE A 121 6.19 -20.43 9.96
N SER A 122 6.92 -21.43 10.45
CA SER A 122 6.89 -22.76 9.87
C SER A 122 6.06 -23.70 10.72
N GLY A 123 5.39 -24.61 10.04
CA GLY A 123 4.55 -25.64 10.63
C GLY A 123 4.15 -26.58 9.51
N THR A 124 2.93 -27.10 9.54
CA THR A 124 2.40 -27.91 8.44
C THR A 124 2.32 -27.07 7.15
N ASN A 125 1.99 -25.79 7.29
CA ASN A 125 1.96 -24.82 6.19
C ASN A 125 2.88 -23.66 6.54
N ARG A 126 3.63 -23.18 5.54
CA ARG A 126 4.48 -22.00 5.72
C ARG A 126 3.62 -20.75 5.70
N VAL A 127 3.90 -19.86 6.62
CA VAL A 127 3.24 -18.54 6.70
C VAL A 127 4.33 -17.48 6.79
N TYR A 128 4.20 -16.43 6.00
CA TYR A 128 5.14 -15.33 5.96
C TYR A 128 4.49 -14.10 6.58
N ASP A 129 5.20 -13.46 7.50
CA ASP A 129 4.80 -12.20 8.12
C ASP A 129 5.43 -11.08 7.30
N VAL A 130 4.63 -10.39 6.51
CA VAL A 130 5.09 -9.43 5.51
C VAL A 130 4.82 -8.01 6.00
N LYS A 131 5.81 -7.15 5.85
CA LYS A 131 5.71 -5.73 6.15
C LYS A 131 6.05 -4.93 4.91
N VAL A 132 5.15 -4.05 4.50
CA VAL A 132 5.34 -3.17 3.35
C VAL A 132 5.37 -1.73 3.84
N THR A 133 6.39 -0.98 3.44
CA THR A 133 6.48 0.44 3.73
C THR A 133 6.61 1.23 2.43
N PHE A 134 5.92 2.35 2.37
CA PHE A 134 5.97 3.23 1.22
C PHE A 134 5.74 4.67 1.66
N SER A 135 6.46 5.60 1.05
CA SER A 135 6.38 7.02 1.41
C SER A 135 6.39 7.88 0.15
N GLY A 136 5.70 8.99 0.19
CA GLY A 136 5.66 9.93 -0.92
C GLY A 136 4.59 10.99 -0.70
N LYS A 137 4.28 11.74 -1.76
CA LYS A 137 3.21 12.75 -1.69
C LYS A 137 1.86 12.12 -1.45
N ARG A 138 1.66 10.91 -1.93
CA ARG A 138 0.50 10.06 -1.65
C ARG A 138 0.99 8.64 -1.50
N ALA A 139 0.59 7.97 -0.44
CA ALA A 139 0.99 6.59 -0.19
C ALA A 139 -0.08 5.59 -0.61
N LEU A 140 -1.35 5.97 -0.50
CA LEU A 140 -2.47 5.20 -1.03
C LEU A 140 -3.05 5.94 -2.23
N ILE A 141 -2.91 5.37 -3.41
CA ILE A 141 -3.32 6.02 -4.66
C ILE A 141 -4.59 5.34 -5.14
N PRO A 142 -5.74 6.04 -5.17
CA PRO A 142 -6.96 5.46 -5.72
C PRO A 142 -6.73 5.02 -7.17
N CYS A 143 -7.14 3.81 -7.50
CA CYS A 143 -6.91 3.25 -8.83
C CYS A 143 -8.10 2.44 -9.32
N ALA A 144 -8.13 2.21 -10.63
CA ALA A 144 -9.05 1.30 -11.29
C ALA A 144 -8.24 0.15 -11.89
N ILE A 145 -8.72 -1.06 -11.67
CA ILE A 145 -8.03 -2.26 -12.12
C ILE A 145 -8.95 -3.12 -12.99
#